data_540a9d141327000390f2d5475a9de238
#
_entry.id   540a9d141327000390f2d5475a9de238
#
_cell.length_a   1.000
_cell.length_b   1.000
_cell.length_c   1.000
_cell.angle_alpha   90.00
_cell.angle_beta   90.00
_cell.angle_gamma   90.00
#
_symmetry.space_group_name_H-M   'P 1'
#
loop_
_entity.id
_entity.type
_entity.pdbx_description
1 polymer ?
#
loop_
_entity_poly.entity_id
_entity_poly.type
_entity_poly.pdbx_seq_one_letter_code
_entity_poly.pdbx_strand_id
1 'polypeptide(L)'
;RLGRSENYVRQRVKLAGLIEGFKTFVRRGEMTRGLGVAVALFDSEEQKLMLESMEGDFQEHRVKRMIDNRSFDLTQACFDVTDKTLVPKAGACNVCPFNAANQGNLFGEGKMVCTRTSCFENKKTKTFMKLLKRVKKERLKLVPNISKYWVDEERNQWVMAQMEKEGLEVHLTNELDILKEPVEPTMESIKEGHGHYEYTEEELTEFLDEALESYTEEKEKWDNAMDHGFGKGILLEPDSYLTQVIYVKIREES
;
A
#
# COMPACT_ATOMS: atom_id res chain seq x y z
N ARG A 1 1.15 -40.43 18.95
CA ARG A 1 0.04 -39.53 18.52
C ARG A 1 -0.47 -38.81 19.77
N LEU A 2 -0.31 -37.47 19.87
CA LEU A 2 -0.65 -36.69 21.08
C LEU A 2 -2.17 -36.42 21.25
N GLY A 3 -3.07 -37.04 20.42
CA GLY A 3 -4.51 -36.84 20.51
C GLY A 3 -5.01 -35.37 20.32
N ARG A 4 -4.15 -34.51 19.79
CA ARG A 4 -4.47 -33.09 19.54
C ARG A 4 -4.61 -32.81 18.07
N SER A 5 -5.46 -31.84 17.71
CA SER A 5 -5.64 -31.41 16.32
C SER A 5 -4.35 -30.81 15.76
N GLU A 6 -4.14 -30.92 14.46
CA GLU A 6 -2.98 -30.33 13.76
C GLU A 6 -2.90 -28.81 14.00
N ASN A 7 -4.05 -28.14 13.99
CA ASN A 7 -4.14 -26.69 14.27
C ASN A 7 -3.63 -26.35 15.68
N TYR A 8 -3.95 -27.16 16.69
CA TYR A 8 -3.43 -26.98 18.05
C TYR A 8 -1.90 -27.05 18.09
N VAL A 9 -1.32 -28.03 17.38
CA VAL A 9 0.15 -28.20 17.30
C VAL A 9 0.78 -27.00 16.59
N ARG A 10 0.23 -26.60 15.44
CA ARG A 10 0.71 -25.43 14.68
C ARG A 10 0.70 -24.16 15.51
N GLN A 11 -0.38 -23.86 16.23
CA GLN A 11 -0.45 -22.71 17.14
C GLN A 11 0.62 -22.76 18.23
N ARG A 12 0.87 -23.94 18.82
CA ARG A 12 1.92 -24.10 19.85
C ARG A 12 3.32 -23.84 19.30
N VAL A 13 3.60 -24.34 18.11
CA VAL A 13 4.89 -24.08 17.41
C VAL A 13 5.06 -22.58 17.14
N LYS A 14 3.99 -21.89 16.70
CA LYS A 14 4.05 -20.44 16.49
C LYS A 14 4.31 -19.67 17.78
N LEU A 15 3.63 -19.99 18.87
CA LEU A 15 3.85 -19.34 20.16
C LEU A 15 5.30 -19.47 20.67
N ALA A 16 6.03 -20.51 20.24
CA ALA A 16 7.47 -20.63 20.54
C ALA A 16 8.30 -19.49 19.96
N GLY A 17 7.84 -18.88 18.83
CA GLY A 17 8.47 -17.72 18.19
C GLY A 17 8.26 -16.38 18.93
N LEU A 18 7.48 -16.34 20.00
CA LEU A 18 7.35 -15.14 20.83
C LEU A 18 8.65 -14.87 21.60
N ILE A 19 8.96 -13.59 21.80
CA ILE A 19 9.98 -13.18 22.78
C ILE A 19 9.45 -13.40 24.21
N GLU A 20 10.35 -13.49 25.17
CA GLU A 20 10.01 -13.92 26.53
C GLU A 20 8.97 -13.01 27.23
N GLY A 21 9.00 -11.71 26.98
CA GLY A 21 8.00 -10.77 27.50
C GLY A 21 6.56 -11.16 27.12
N PHE A 22 6.33 -11.42 25.83
CA PHE A 22 5.00 -11.86 25.37
C PHE A 22 4.64 -13.27 25.83
N LYS A 23 5.61 -14.19 25.91
CA LYS A 23 5.37 -15.51 26.52
C LYS A 23 4.86 -15.41 27.95
N THR A 24 5.36 -14.45 28.71
CA THR A 24 4.94 -14.21 30.08
C THR A 24 3.48 -13.77 30.15
N PHE A 25 3.03 -12.85 29.30
CA PHE A 25 1.61 -12.46 29.24
C PHE A 25 0.69 -13.63 28.86
N VAL A 26 1.12 -14.49 27.92
CA VAL A 26 0.36 -15.70 27.56
C VAL A 26 0.30 -16.69 28.72
N ARG A 27 1.40 -16.91 29.46
CA ARG A 27 1.44 -17.82 30.62
C ARG A 27 0.57 -17.35 31.78
N ARG A 28 0.49 -16.03 32.00
CA ARG A 28 -0.36 -15.42 33.02
C ARG A 28 -1.83 -15.36 32.64
N GLY A 29 -2.17 -15.70 31.39
CA GLY A 29 -3.54 -15.60 30.88
C GLY A 29 -4.00 -14.17 30.58
N GLU A 30 -3.11 -13.19 30.65
CA GLU A 30 -3.36 -11.77 30.31
C GLU A 30 -3.53 -11.61 28.81
N MET A 31 -2.82 -12.42 28.03
CA MET A 31 -2.86 -12.43 26.56
C MET A 31 -3.47 -13.73 26.06
N THR A 32 -4.46 -13.63 25.16
CA THR A 32 -5.05 -14.82 24.52
C THR A 32 -4.06 -15.51 23.62
N ARG A 33 -4.19 -16.84 23.44
CA ARG A 33 -3.32 -17.60 22.52
C ARG A 33 -3.42 -17.11 21.09
N GLY A 34 -4.62 -16.74 20.63
CA GLY A 34 -4.83 -16.20 19.29
C GLY A 34 -4.03 -14.93 19.05
N LEU A 35 -4.09 -13.99 19.99
CA LEU A 35 -3.31 -12.76 19.93
C LEU A 35 -1.79 -13.04 19.99
N GLY A 36 -1.37 -14.00 20.82
CA GLY A 36 0.01 -14.44 20.87
C GLY A 36 0.52 -15.00 19.55
N VAL A 37 -0.31 -15.78 18.86
CA VAL A 37 0.02 -16.29 17.52
C VAL A 37 0.12 -15.15 16.51
N ALA A 38 -0.75 -14.13 16.60
CA ALA A 38 -0.68 -12.95 15.73
C ALA A 38 0.62 -12.16 15.94
N VAL A 39 1.03 -11.93 17.20
CA VAL A 39 2.32 -11.28 17.51
C VAL A 39 3.51 -12.13 17.06
N ALA A 40 3.43 -13.46 17.16
CA ALA A 40 4.50 -14.36 16.73
C ALA A 40 4.74 -14.41 15.20
N LEU A 41 3.93 -13.71 14.40
CA LEU A 41 4.20 -13.50 12.96
C LEU A 41 5.26 -12.43 12.72
N PHE A 42 5.42 -11.52 13.65
CA PHE A 42 6.43 -10.48 13.57
C PHE A 42 7.81 -11.03 13.98
N ASP A 43 8.86 -10.48 13.41
CA ASP A 43 10.20 -10.86 13.84
C ASP A 43 10.52 -10.36 15.26
N SER A 44 11.63 -10.81 15.83
CA SER A 44 11.97 -10.51 17.22
C SER A 44 12.20 -9.02 17.48
N GLU A 45 12.67 -8.27 16.50
CA GLU A 45 12.89 -6.82 16.63
C GLU A 45 11.56 -6.06 16.66
N GLU A 46 10.62 -6.39 15.77
CA GLU A 46 9.27 -5.83 15.80
C GLU A 46 8.54 -6.17 17.11
N GLN A 47 8.69 -7.41 17.59
CA GLN A 47 8.10 -7.81 18.86
C GLN A 47 8.70 -7.02 20.04
N LYS A 48 10.01 -6.72 20.04
CA LYS A 48 10.64 -5.88 21.07
C LYS A 48 10.07 -4.46 21.04
N LEU A 49 9.95 -3.84 19.86
CA LEU A 49 9.36 -2.51 19.72
C LEU A 49 7.91 -2.46 20.21
N MET A 50 7.13 -3.52 19.94
CA MET A 50 5.77 -3.63 20.47
C MET A 50 5.76 -3.72 22.00
N LEU A 51 6.65 -4.51 22.58
CA LEU A 51 6.74 -4.70 24.02
C LEU A 51 7.19 -3.42 24.74
N GLU A 52 8.20 -2.73 24.23
CA GLU A 52 8.70 -1.46 24.75
C GLU A 52 7.63 -0.38 24.74
N SER A 53 6.83 -0.29 23.65
CA SER A 53 5.75 0.69 23.54
C SER A 53 4.58 0.44 24.50
N MET A 54 4.52 -0.71 25.15
CA MET A 54 3.50 -1.02 26.17
C MET A 54 3.85 -0.54 27.58
N GLU A 55 5.11 -0.12 27.83
CA GLU A 55 5.57 0.40 29.12
C GLU A 55 5.27 -0.55 30.31
N GLY A 56 5.23 -1.86 30.02
CA GLY A 56 4.97 -2.91 31.03
C GLY A 56 3.50 -3.19 31.33
N ASP A 57 2.55 -2.38 30.79
CA ASP A 57 1.10 -2.59 30.98
C ASP A 57 0.49 -3.26 29.74
N PHE A 58 -0.01 -4.50 29.92
CA PHE A 58 -0.66 -5.24 28.85
C PHE A 58 -2.09 -4.77 28.62
N GLN A 59 -2.36 -4.27 27.42
CA GLN A 59 -3.70 -3.90 26.97
C GLN A 59 -3.96 -4.52 25.58
N GLU A 60 -4.92 -5.44 25.52
CA GLU A 60 -5.22 -6.20 24.31
C GLU A 60 -5.49 -5.30 23.10
N HIS A 61 -6.26 -4.22 23.27
CA HIS A 61 -6.60 -3.30 22.21
C HIS A 61 -5.39 -2.53 21.68
N ARG A 62 -4.39 -2.21 22.54
CA ARG A 62 -3.13 -1.58 22.12
C ARG A 62 -2.31 -2.54 21.26
N VAL A 63 -2.22 -3.81 21.69
CA VAL A 63 -1.50 -4.83 20.91
C VAL A 63 -2.16 -5.06 19.54
N LYS A 64 -3.50 -5.13 19.48
CA LYS A 64 -4.22 -5.23 18.19
C LYS A 64 -3.91 -4.03 17.28
N ARG A 65 -3.98 -2.81 17.79
CA ARG A 65 -3.62 -1.61 17.02
C ARG A 65 -2.17 -1.62 16.54
N MET A 66 -1.24 -2.10 17.37
CA MET A 66 0.17 -2.23 16.95
C MET A 66 0.35 -3.25 15.83
N ILE A 67 -0.39 -4.37 15.87
CA ILE A 67 -0.41 -5.36 14.80
C ILE A 67 -0.93 -4.72 13.51
N ASP A 68 -2.07 -4.03 13.57
CA ASP A 68 -2.67 -3.38 12.41
C ASP A 68 -1.72 -2.33 11.80
N ASN A 69 -1.12 -1.48 12.62
CA ASN A 69 -0.19 -0.43 12.18
C ASN A 69 1.15 -0.97 11.60
N ARG A 70 1.53 -2.20 11.94
CA ARG A 70 2.75 -2.85 11.45
C ARG A 70 2.50 -3.93 10.40
N SER A 71 1.26 -4.05 9.95
CA SER A 71 0.82 -4.99 8.95
C SER A 71 0.56 -4.28 7.63
N PHE A 72 1.15 -4.78 6.54
CA PHE A 72 1.05 -4.15 5.22
C PHE A 72 0.28 -5.04 4.27
N ASP A 73 -0.80 -4.51 3.70
CA ASP A 73 -1.58 -5.20 2.68
C ASP A 73 -0.73 -5.37 1.40
N LEU A 74 -0.44 -6.60 1.05
CA LEU A 74 0.37 -6.93 -0.13
C LEU A 74 -0.41 -6.75 -1.44
N THR A 75 -1.74 -6.67 -1.39
CA THR A 75 -2.56 -6.37 -2.58
C THR A 75 -2.44 -4.91 -2.99
N GLN A 76 -2.08 -4.03 -2.05
CA GLN A 76 -1.84 -2.59 -2.26
C GLN A 76 -0.36 -2.24 -2.37
N ALA A 77 0.52 -3.24 -2.53
CA ALA A 77 1.94 -2.98 -2.64
C ALA A 77 2.29 -2.28 -3.96
N CYS A 78 3.15 -1.26 -3.91
CA CYS A 78 3.65 -0.56 -5.10
C CYS A 78 4.65 -1.39 -5.93
N PHE A 79 4.90 -2.63 -5.56
CA PHE A 79 5.84 -3.54 -6.22
C PHE A 79 5.19 -4.89 -6.50
N ASP A 80 5.74 -5.61 -7.50
CA ASP A 80 5.31 -6.98 -7.78
C ASP A 80 5.70 -7.91 -6.61
N VAL A 81 4.70 -8.46 -5.94
CA VAL A 81 4.86 -9.38 -4.79
C VAL A 81 5.50 -10.71 -5.19
N THR A 82 5.53 -11.05 -6.49
CA THR A 82 6.17 -12.25 -7.04
C THR A 82 7.64 -12.02 -7.42
N ASP A 83 8.09 -10.74 -7.48
CA ASP A 83 9.48 -10.40 -7.83
C ASP A 83 10.46 -10.83 -6.74
N LYS A 84 11.22 -11.88 -7.03
CA LYS A 84 12.32 -12.39 -6.18
C LYS A 84 13.63 -11.61 -6.33
N THR A 85 13.72 -10.72 -7.31
CA THR A 85 14.94 -9.98 -7.65
C THR A 85 15.05 -8.63 -6.97
N LEU A 86 13.93 -8.06 -6.54
CA LEU A 86 13.87 -6.73 -5.93
C LEU A 86 14.71 -6.64 -4.64
N VAL A 87 14.57 -7.65 -3.77
CA VAL A 87 15.42 -7.88 -2.59
C VAL A 87 15.79 -9.37 -2.56
N PRO A 88 16.87 -9.80 -3.22
CA PRO A 88 17.17 -11.22 -3.44
C PRO A 88 17.23 -12.05 -2.14
N LYS A 89 17.78 -11.47 -1.06
CA LYS A 89 17.86 -12.15 0.25
C LYS A 89 16.48 -12.41 0.88
N ALA A 90 15.48 -11.59 0.55
CA ALA A 90 14.12 -11.73 1.09
C ALA A 90 13.22 -12.60 0.18
N GLY A 91 13.53 -12.66 -1.11
CA GLY A 91 12.74 -13.39 -2.10
C GLY A 91 11.37 -12.77 -2.39
N ALA A 92 10.48 -13.55 -2.99
CA ALA A 92 9.12 -13.14 -3.33
C ALA A 92 8.20 -13.14 -2.11
N CYS A 93 7.21 -12.22 -2.07
CA CYS A 93 6.28 -12.11 -0.94
C CYS A 93 5.19 -13.20 -0.95
N ASN A 94 4.81 -13.69 -2.13
CA ASN A 94 3.80 -14.73 -2.27
C ASN A 94 4.17 -16.07 -1.61
N VAL A 95 5.47 -16.34 -1.39
CA VAL A 95 5.99 -17.54 -0.71
C VAL A 95 6.70 -17.22 0.61
N CYS A 96 6.66 -15.95 1.05
CA CYS A 96 7.38 -15.48 2.21
C CYS A 96 6.76 -16.00 3.52
N PRO A 97 7.57 -16.45 4.51
CA PRO A 97 7.05 -16.88 5.82
C PRO A 97 6.44 -15.73 6.65
N PHE A 98 6.74 -14.47 6.31
CA PHE A 98 6.15 -13.27 6.94
C PHE A 98 4.90 -12.77 6.21
N ASN A 99 4.43 -13.47 5.18
CA ASN A 99 3.11 -13.25 4.61
C ASN A 99 2.09 -14.09 5.39
N ALA A 100 1.12 -13.44 6.03
CA ALA A 100 0.11 -14.10 6.85
C ALA A 100 -0.69 -15.16 6.07
N ALA A 101 -0.95 -14.95 4.78
CA ALA A 101 -1.63 -15.94 3.92
C ALA A 101 -0.90 -17.29 3.84
N ASN A 102 0.43 -17.31 3.96
CA ASN A 102 1.25 -18.53 3.91
C ASN A 102 1.28 -19.28 5.25
N GLN A 103 0.61 -18.79 6.28
CA GLN A 103 0.64 -19.39 7.62
C GLN A 103 -0.53 -20.34 7.91
N GLY A 104 -1.33 -20.66 6.89
CA GLY A 104 -2.55 -21.49 7.03
C GLY A 104 -3.69 -20.69 7.70
N ASN A 105 -4.83 -21.35 7.92
CA ASN A 105 -6.06 -20.73 8.46
C ASN A 105 -5.96 -20.24 9.92
N LEU A 106 -4.78 -19.85 10.40
CA LEU A 106 -4.58 -19.36 11.75
C LEU A 106 -5.16 -17.96 11.99
N PHE A 107 -5.44 -17.21 10.91
CA PHE A 107 -5.83 -15.79 10.96
C PHE A 107 -7.11 -15.47 10.18
N GLY A 108 -7.93 -16.46 9.85
CA GLY A 108 -9.06 -16.32 8.93
C GLY A 108 -8.61 -16.44 7.48
N GLU A 109 -9.53 -16.28 6.55
CA GLU A 109 -9.30 -16.47 5.12
C GLU A 109 -8.16 -15.59 4.61
N GLY A 110 -7.05 -16.23 4.33
CA GLY A 110 -5.88 -15.89 3.54
C GLY A 110 -5.57 -14.43 3.19
N LYS A 111 -5.70 -13.50 4.13
CA LYS A 111 -5.30 -12.10 3.86
C LYS A 111 -3.82 -12.04 3.53
N MET A 112 -3.50 -11.48 2.38
CA MET A 112 -2.12 -11.25 1.94
C MET A 112 -1.52 -10.05 2.67
N VAL A 113 -1.02 -10.28 3.89
CA VAL A 113 -0.48 -9.25 4.78
C VAL A 113 0.97 -9.55 5.13
N CYS A 114 1.86 -8.58 4.92
CA CYS A 114 3.26 -8.65 5.33
C CYS A 114 3.41 -8.15 6.77
N THR A 115 4.11 -8.94 7.61
CA THR A 115 4.39 -8.59 9.02
C THR A 115 5.86 -8.22 9.26
N ARG A 116 6.64 -7.99 8.21
CA ARG A 116 8.05 -7.61 8.29
C ARG A 116 8.28 -6.22 7.71
N THR A 117 8.11 -5.20 8.56
CA THR A 117 8.18 -3.78 8.21
C THR A 117 9.46 -3.42 7.47
N SER A 118 10.61 -3.80 8.00
CA SER A 118 11.93 -3.46 7.43
C SER A 118 12.12 -3.99 6.00
N CYS A 119 11.61 -5.20 5.72
CA CYS A 119 11.66 -5.78 4.39
C CYS A 119 10.69 -5.10 3.42
N PHE A 120 9.46 -4.82 3.87
CA PHE A 120 8.43 -4.15 3.08
C PHE A 120 8.89 -2.75 2.66
N GLU A 121 9.37 -1.95 3.62
CA GLU A 121 9.89 -0.60 3.36
C GLU A 121 11.13 -0.62 2.44
N ASN A 122 12.03 -1.59 2.60
CA ASN A 122 13.16 -1.76 1.67
C ASN A 122 12.70 -2.05 0.25
N LYS A 123 11.68 -2.91 0.05
CA LYS A 123 11.11 -3.19 -1.27
C LYS A 123 10.44 -1.95 -1.87
N LYS A 124 9.67 -1.20 -1.09
CA LYS A 124 9.08 0.09 -1.51
C LYS A 124 10.17 1.06 -1.99
N THR A 125 11.18 1.30 -1.16
CA THR A 125 12.30 2.20 -1.49
C THR A 125 13.02 1.79 -2.77
N LYS A 126 13.32 0.50 -2.95
CA LYS A 126 13.95 0.02 -4.18
C LYS A 126 13.08 0.19 -5.42
N THR A 127 11.77 0.02 -5.27
CA THR A 127 10.82 0.26 -6.36
C THR A 127 10.80 1.73 -6.74
N PHE A 128 10.76 2.62 -5.77
CA PHE A 128 10.87 4.06 -5.99
C PHE A 128 12.17 4.44 -6.71
N MET A 129 13.32 3.91 -6.27
CA MET A 129 14.60 4.16 -6.94
C MET A 129 14.66 3.62 -8.38
N LYS A 130 13.99 2.49 -8.67
CA LYS A 130 13.81 2.00 -10.04
C LYS A 130 12.92 2.94 -10.87
N LEU A 131 11.86 3.47 -10.26
CA LEU A 131 10.96 4.45 -10.88
C LEU A 131 11.72 5.72 -11.30
N LEU A 132 12.54 6.30 -10.42
CA LEU A 132 13.32 7.50 -10.74
C LEU A 132 14.19 7.29 -11.98
N LYS A 133 14.89 6.16 -12.05
CA LYS A 133 15.73 5.82 -13.21
C LYS A 133 14.92 5.65 -14.49
N ARG A 134 13.73 5.02 -14.41
CA ARG A 134 12.82 4.85 -15.54
C ARG A 134 12.33 6.19 -16.06
N VAL A 135 11.82 7.04 -15.17
CA VAL A 135 11.31 8.38 -15.49
C VAL A 135 12.37 9.22 -16.20
N LYS A 136 13.59 9.22 -15.67
CA LYS A 136 14.74 9.90 -16.28
C LYS A 136 15.05 9.38 -17.68
N LYS A 137 15.08 8.05 -17.85
CA LYS A 137 15.35 7.41 -19.15
C LYS A 137 14.28 7.72 -20.19
N GLU A 138 13.01 7.67 -19.77
CA GLU A 138 11.85 7.89 -20.64
C GLU A 138 11.52 9.39 -20.81
N ARG A 139 12.22 10.28 -20.11
CA ARG A 139 12.00 11.74 -20.10
C ARG A 139 10.57 12.13 -19.71
N LEU A 140 9.99 11.36 -18.77
CA LEU A 140 8.67 11.67 -18.23
C LEU A 140 8.79 12.69 -17.09
N LYS A 141 7.74 13.49 -16.89
CA LYS A 141 7.61 14.31 -15.68
C LYS A 141 7.18 13.42 -14.50
N LEU A 142 7.87 13.51 -13.38
CA LEU A 142 7.45 12.87 -12.13
C LEU A 142 6.94 13.96 -11.20
N VAL A 143 5.68 13.84 -10.79
CA VAL A 143 5.03 14.80 -9.91
C VAL A 143 4.73 14.11 -8.59
N PRO A 144 5.40 14.48 -7.48
CA PRO A 144 5.01 13.99 -6.17
C PRO A 144 3.68 14.64 -5.78
N ASN A 145 2.75 13.84 -5.27
CA ASN A 145 1.46 14.34 -4.77
C ASN A 145 1.65 15.09 -3.44
N ILE A 146 2.36 16.20 -3.53
CA ILE A 146 2.71 17.06 -2.40
C ILE A 146 2.17 18.45 -2.70
N SER A 147 1.35 18.97 -1.79
CA SER A 147 0.95 20.38 -1.82
C SER A 147 1.91 21.23 -0.99
N LYS A 148 1.92 22.55 -1.21
CA LYS A 148 2.75 23.52 -0.46
C LYS A 148 2.59 23.45 1.07
N TYR A 149 1.49 22.89 1.57
CA TYR A 149 1.22 22.78 3.01
C TYR A 149 1.93 21.60 3.68
N TRP A 150 2.39 20.62 2.89
CA TRP A 150 2.97 19.36 3.38
C TRP A 150 4.44 19.17 2.96
N VAL A 151 5.07 20.24 2.42
CA VAL A 151 6.47 20.21 1.94
C VAL A 151 7.44 19.86 3.07
N ASP A 152 7.14 20.31 4.29
CA ASP A 152 8.04 20.19 5.44
C ASP A 152 7.99 18.80 6.11
N GLU A 153 7.08 17.91 5.70
CA GLU A 153 7.07 16.55 6.21
C GLU A 153 8.35 15.79 5.80
N GLU A 154 8.97 15.11 6.74
CA GLU A 154 10.24 14.41 6.56
C GLU A 154 10.23 13.45 5.35
N ARG A 155 9.13 12.73 5.16
CA ARG A 155 8.94 11.82 4.02
C ARG A 155 8.94 12.58 2.69
N ASN A 156 8.22 13.68 2.64
CA ASN A 156 8.09 14.50 1.43
C ASN A 156 9.42 15.14 1.07
N GLN A 157 10.13 15.70 2.04
CA GLN A 157 11.49 16.22 1.86
C GLN A 157 12.45 15.14 1.35
N TRP A 158 12.37 13.93 1.90
CA TRP A 158 13.21 12.82 1.45
C TRP A 158 12.91 12.44 -0.01
N VAL A 159 11.63 12.35 -0.41
CA VAL A 159 11.22 12.05 -1.79
C VAL A 159 11.75 13.10 -2.76
N MET A 160 11.53 14.39 -2.46
CA MET A 160 12.02 15.49 -3.29
C MET A 160 13.54 15.48 -3.42
N ALA A 161 14.27 15.29 -2.32
CA ALA A 161 15.73 15.21 -2.32
C ALA A 161 16.26 14.03 -3.18
N GLN A 162 15.55 12.88 -3.21
CA GLN A 162 15.95 11.78 -4.11
C GLN A 162 15.68 12.12 -5.59
N MET A 163 14.60 12.84 -5.90
CA MET A 163 14.30 13.30 -7.26
C MET A 163 15.38 14.27 -7.75
N GLU A 164 15.72 15.28 -6.94
CA GLU A 164 16.78 16.26 -7.23
C GLU A 164 18.15 15.59 -7.42
N LYS A 165 18.48 14.63 -6.56
CA LYS A 165 19.73 13.86 -6.67
C LYS A 165 19.84 13.09 -7.99
N GLU A 166 18.73 12.62 -8.52
CA GLU A 166 18.68 11.99 -9.86
C GLU A 166 18.61 13.02 -10.99
N GLY A 167 18.54 14.32 -10.68
CA GLY A 167 18.47 15.41 -11.65
C GLY A 167 17.09 15.55 -12.28
N LEU A 168 16.04 15.19 -11.56
CA LEU A 168 14.65 15.41 -11.94
C LEU A 168 14.18 16.76 -11.40
N GLU A 169 13.40 17.49 -12.20
CA GLU A 169 12.71 18.68 -11.74
C GLU A 169 11.61 18.31 -10.75
N VAL A 170 11.52 19.04 -9.65
CA VAL A 170 10.47 18.85 -8.64
C VAL A 170 9.44 19.97 -8.80
N HIS A 171 8.21 19.59 -9.11
CA HIS A 171 7.06 20.49 -9.15
C HIS A 171 6.02 20.03 -8.14
N LEU A 172 5.49 20.95 -7.37
CA LEU A 172 4.38 20.67 -6.45
C LEU A 172 3.05 20.60 -7.22
N THR A 173 2.09 19.86 -6.70
CA THR A 173 0.79 19.70 -7.37
C THR A 173 0.04 21.00 -7.62
N ASN A 174 0.24 22.02 -6.75
CA ASN A 174 -0.38 23.33 -6.91
C ASN A 174 0.27 24.23 -7.99
N GLU A 175 1.43 23.86 -8.52
CA GLU A 175 2.14 24.55 -9.60
C GLU A 175 1.75 24.05 -10.99
N LEU A 176 0.96 22.98 -11.04
CA LEU A 176 0.63 22.28 -12.26
C LEU A 176 -0.87 22.25 -12.52
N ASP A 177 -1.23 22.28 -13.80
CA ASP A 177 -2.51 21.78 -14.25
C ASP A 177 -2.38 20.29 -14.53
N ILE A 178 -3.19 19.49 -13.84
CA ILE A 178 -3.11 18.04 -13.89
C ILE A 178 -4.42 17.49 -14.44
N LEU A 179 -4.32 16.69 -15.48
CA LEU A 179 -5.43 15.97 -16.09
C LEU A 179 -5.19 14.47 -16.02
N LYS A 180 -6.27 13.73 -15.90
CA LYS A 180 -6.30 12.27 -16.05
C LYS A 180 -6.97 11.94 -17.36
N GLU A 181 -6.47 10.94 -18.07
CA GLU A 181 -7.15 10.45 -19.26
C GLU A 181 -8.51 9.88 -18.86
N PRO A 182 -9.60 10.37 -19.45
CA PRO A 182 -10.92 9.83 -19.13
C PRO A 182 -11.02 8.37 -19.55
N VAL A 183 -11.66 7.57 -18.72
CA VAL A 183 -11.89 6.14 -18.99
C VAL A 183 -13.34 5.95 -19.39
N GLU A 184 -13.56 5.34 -20.55
CA GLU A 184 -14.91 5.03 -21.03
C GLU A 184 -15.62 4.12 -20.03
N PRO A 185 -16.79 4.52 -19.51
CA PRO A 185 -17.54 3.72 -18.56
C PRO A 185 -18.11 2.48 -19.24
N THR A 186 -18.14 1.38 -18.47
CA THR A 186 -18.72 0.12 -18.91
C THR A 186 -19.78 -0.33 -17.91
N MET A 187 -20.71 -1.18 -18.34
CA MET A 187 -21.69 -1.77 -17.41
C MET A 187 -21.03 -2.46 -16.21
N GLU A 188 -19.85 -3.05 -16.41
CA GLU A 188 -19.09 -3.71 -15.33
C GLU A 188 -18.56 -2.68 -14.32
N SER A 189 -17.99 -1.55 -14.80
CA SER A 189 -17.52 -0.48 -13.91
C SER A 189 -18.66 0.20 -13.14
N ILE A 190 -19.85 0.34 -13.76
CA ILE A 190 -21.05 0.85 -13.08
C ILE A 190 -21.50 -0.12 -11.97
N LYS A 191 -21.57 -1.41 -12.25
CA LYS A 191 -21.92 -2.44 -11.27
C LYS A 191 -20.93 -2.49 -10.09
N GLU A 192 -19.64 -2.38 -10.36
CA GLU A 192 -18.60 -2.34 -9.31
C GLU A 192 -18.72 -1.09 -8.44
N GLY A 193 -18.96 0.07 -9.02
CA GLY A 193 -19.15 1.34 -8.31
C GLY A 193 -20.37 1.37 -7.39
N HIS A 194 -21.41 0.62 -7.73
CA HIS A 194 -22.69 0.55 -7.02
C HIS A 194 -22.87 -0.76 -6.20
N GLY A 195 -21.84 -1.58 -6.07
CA GLY A 195 -21.85 -2.97 -5.58
C GLY A 195 -22.40 -3.21 -4.16
N HIS A 196 -22.87 -2.19 -3.44
CA HIS A 196 -23.52 -2.31 -2.12
C HIS A 196 -25.04 -2.24 -2.15
N TYR A 197 -25.63 -2.00 -3.32
CA TYR A 197 -27.07 -1.84 -3.49
C TYR A 197 -27.58 -2.76 -4.60
N GLU A 198 -28.80 -3.27 -4.45
CA GLU A 198 -29.49 -4.01 -5.49
C GLU A 198 -30.21 -3.00 -6.41
N TYR A 199 -29.72 -2.86 -7.64
CA TYR A 199 -30.31 -2.05 -8.68
C TYR A 199 -30.91 -2.93 -9.77
N THR A 200 -31.97 -2.45 -10.42
CA THR A 200 -32.53 -3.08 -11.62
C THR A 200 -31.61 -2.87 -12.83
N GLU A 201 -31.79 -3.69 -13.87
CA GLU A 201 -31.04 -3.49 -15.11
C GLU A 201 -31.36 -2.15 -15.80
N GLU A 202 -32.59 -1.64 -15.62
CA GLU A 202 -33.00 -0.36 -16.14
C GLU A 202 -32.26 0.79 -15.45
N GLU A 203 -32.21 0.79 -14.11
CA GLU A 203 -31.45 1.79 -13.34
C GLU A 203 -29.96 1.77 -13.66
N LEU A 204 -29.35 0.58 -13.81
CA LEU A 204 -27.94 0.46 -14.18
C LEU A 204 -27.67 0.97 -15.59
N THR A 205 -28.66 0.86 -16.50
CA THR A 205 -28.56 1.41 -17.87
C THR A 205 -28.63 2.93 -17.84
N GLU A 206 -29.53 3.52 -17.05
CA GLU A 206 -29.59 4.98 -16.86
C GLU A 206 -28.29 5.54 -16.29
N PHE A 207 -27.70 4.89 -15.28
CA PHE A 207 -26.38 5.29 -14.74
C PHE A 207 -25.27 5.20 -15.79
N LEU A 208 -25.29 4.19 -16.67
CA LEU A 208 -24.32 4.06 -17.74
C LEU A 208 -24.49 5.19 -18.78
N ASP A 209 -25.72 5.53 -19.15
CA ASP A 209 -26.00 6.59 -20.11
C ASP A 209 -25.55 7.96 -19.57
N GLU A 210 -25.84 8.29 -18.31
CA GLU A 210 -25.34 9.49 -17.63
C GLU A 210 -23.81 9.54 -17.57
N ALA A 211 -23.17 8.39 -17.26
CA ALA A 211 -21.72 8.29 -17.22
C ALA A 211 -21.07 8.44 -18.60
N LEU A 212 -21.71 7.95 -19.67
CA LEU A 212 -21.26 8.13 -21.06
C LEU A 212 -21.38 9.59 -21.52
N GLU A 213 -22.42 10.31 -21.12
CA GLU A 213 -22.55 11.75 -21.40
C GLU A 213 -21.40 12.52 -20.72
N SER A 214 -21.16 12.27 -19.41
CA SER A 214 -20.06 12.87 -18.67
C SER A 214 -18.69 12.55 -19.30
N TYR A 215 -18.47 11.29 -19.67
CA TYR A 215 -17.25 10.85 -20.36
C TYR A 215 -17.01 11.60 -21.66
N THR A 216 -18.07 11.83 -22.45
CA THR A 216 -17.96 12.54 -23.73
C THR A 216 -17.48 13.98 -23.51
N GLU A 217 -18.05 14.69 -22.54
CA GLU A 217 -17.61 16.04 -22.16
C GLU A 217 -16.17 16.07 -21.63
N GLU A 218 -15.82 15.12 -20.77
CA GLU A 218 -14.46 15.01 -20.23
C GLU A 218 -13.44 14.69 -21.32
N LYS A 219 -13.82 13.84 -22.27
CA LYS A 219 -12.97 13.46 -23.39
C LYS A 219 -12.70 14.62 -24.34
N GLU A 220 -13.69 15.44 -24.64
CA GLU A 220 -13.52 16.66 -25.44
C GLU A 220 -12.59 17.65 -24.74
N LYS A 221 -12.76 17.86 -23.43
CA LYS A 221 -11.87 18.72 -22.62
C LYS A 221 -10.42 18.18 -22.61
N TRP A 222 -10.28 16.87 -22.51
CA TRP A 222 -8.96 16.20 -22.51
C TRP A 222 -8.28 16.31 -23.89
N ASP A 223 -8.99 16.02 -24.99
CA ASP A 223 -8.46 16.12 -26.35
C ASP A 223 -8.01 17.56 -26.64
N ASN A 224 -8.83 18.55 -26.28
CA ASN A 224 -8.48 19.97 -26.42
C ASN A 224 -7.22 20.33 -25.58
N ALA A 225 -7.11 19.85 -24.36
CA ALA A 225 -5.95 20.09 -23.51
C ALA A 225 -4.66 19.50 -24.09
N MET A 226 -4.72 18.30 -24.71
CA MET A 226 -3.56 17.67 -25.35
C MET A 226 -2.98 18.51 -26.48
N ASP A 227 -3.85 19.20 -27.25
CA ASP A 227 -3.43 20.14 -28.29
C ASP A 227 -2.79 21.42 -27.73
N HIS A 228 -2.98 21.71 -26.44
CA HIS A 228 -2.50 22.93 -25.77
C HIS A 228 -1.30 22.71 -24.83
N GLY A 229 -0.47 21.74 -25.12
CA GLY A 229 0.87 21.58 -24.51
C GLY A 229 0.93 20.77 -23.21
N PHE A 230 -0.10 19.98 -22.92
CA PHE A 230 0.00 18.99 -21.85
C PHE A 230 0.95 17.86 -22.26
N GLY A 231 1.82 17.45 -21.34
CA GLY A 231 2.75 16.35 -21.52
C GLY A 231 2.46 15.20 -20.56
N LYS A 232 2.76 13.98 -20.99
CA LYS A 232 2.61 12.78 -20.16
C LYS A 232 3.53 12.84 -18.94
N GLY A 233 2.98 12.53 -17.78
CA GLY A 233 3.68 12.47 -16.51
C GLY A 233 3.23 11.30 -15.65
N ILE A 234 3.85 11.18 -14.51
CA ILE A 234 3.53 10.20 -13.47
C ILE A 234 3.29 10.95 -12.16
N LEU A 235 2.09 10.81 -11.60
CA LEU A 235 1.80 11.23 -10.23
C LEU A 235 2.30 10.15 -9.28
N LEU A 236 3.03 10.55 -8.25
CA LEU A 236 3.60 9.68 -7.23
C LEU A 236 2.99 9.98 -5.86
N GLU A 237 2.43 9.00 -5.20
CA GLU A 237 2.02 9.10 -3.80
C GLU A 237 3.23 8.87 -2.88
N PRO A 238 3.69 9.88 -2.11
CA PRO A 238 4.94 9.78 -1.34
C PRO A 238 4.95 8.70 -0.27
N ASP A 239 3.79 8.43 0.34
CA ASP A 239 3.69 7.45 1.43
C ASP A 239 3.70 6.00 0.95
N SER A 240 3.00 5.72 -0.13
CA SER A 240 2.83 4.38 -0.68
C SER A 240 3.77 4.06 -1.83
N TYR A 241 4.30 5.08 -2.52
CA TYR A 241 4.99 5.03 -3.81
C TYR A 241 4.12 4.44 -4.93
N LEU A 242 2.80 4.44 -4.76
CA LEU A 242 1.88 4.16 -5.84
C LEU A 242 1.96 5.26 -6.90
N THR A 243 1.76 4.88 -8.14
CA THR A 243 1.87 5.80 -9.27
C THR A 243 0.64 5.76 -10.14
N GLN A 244 0.29 6.93 -10.69
CA GLN A 244 -0.77 7.07 -11.68
C GLN A 244 -0.23 7.83 -12.89
N VAL A 245 -0.64 7.42 -14.09
CA VAL A 245 -0.37 8.20 -15.31
C VAL A 245 -1.25 9.44 -15.29
N ILE A 246 -0.63 10.58 -15.56
CA ILE A 246 -1.30 11.89 -15.64
C ILE A 246 -0.80 12.64 -16.87
N TYR A 247 -1.48 13.73 -17.19
CA TYR A 247 -1.02 14.71 -18.17
C TYR A 247 -0.91 16.06 -17.47
N VAL A 248 0.21 16.74 -17.67
CA VAL A 248 0.57 17.93 -16.89
C VAL A 248 1.03 19.07 -17.78
N LYS A 249 0.67 20.27 -17.37
CA LYS A 249 1.17 21.53 -17.88
C LYS A 249 1.58 22.42 -16.70
N ILE A 250 2.74 23.08 -16.81
CA ILE A 250 3.17 24.06 -15.79
C ILE A 250 2.27 25.28 -15.94
N ARG A 251 1.71 25.76 -14.83
CA ARG A 251 0.92 26.99 -14.81
C ARG A 251 1.82 28.17 -15.15
N GLU A 252 1.40 29.00 -16.07
CA GLU A 252 2.03 30.29 -16.30
C GLU A 252 1.67 31.19 -15.12
N GLU A 253 2.68 31.78 -14.47
CA GLU A 253 2.46 32.81 -13.45
C GLU A 253 1.76 33.99 -14.11
N SER A 254 0.56 34.32 -13.65
CA SER A 254 -0.21 35.51 -14.09
C SER A 254 0.18 36.77 -13.32
#